data_8f9499cbe00c8262e5b47727329fb0ef
#
_entry.id   8f9499cbe00c8262e5b47727329fb0ef
#
_cell.length_a   1.000
_cell.length_b   1.000
_cell.length_c   1.000
_cell.angle_alpha   90.00
_cell.angle_beta   90.00
_cell.angle_gamma   90.00
#
_symmetry.space_group_name_H-M   'P 1'
#
loop_
_entity.id
_entity.type
_entity.pdbx_description
1 polymer ?
#
loop_
_entity_poly.entity_id
_entity_poly.type
_entity_poly.pdbx_seq_one_letter_code
_entity_poly.pdbx_strand_id
1 'polypeptide(L)'
;MPAPSARPITAPTAGPLLCQKIGAGLAAWLERHGATLRPNTRVAAVDGTAGTVTLARGEALTFDKTVVTAGAWVLQLFPELADRLTVCRTIAVYVAPPEDLRAAWDVAPAVQSIGGILSGYILPPAGGTELKFAAGSLRRLARNGDADADREALPEEGETMRNLFAPPLARVKDYAILRTITCAYTFTEDLRFLSQPAGKALIVSPCSGHGYKFGAAVGRRVADAVLDGDADRLSRWLRAEDFSPRKAA
;
A
#
# COMPACT_ATOMS: atom_id res chain seq x y z
N MET A 1 -19.51 -13.48 29.82
CA MET A 1 -20.52 -12.90 28.93
C MET A 1 -19.89 -12.77 27.55
N PRO A 2 -20.50 -13.23 26.46
CA PRO A 2 -19.98 -12.94 25.14
C PRO A 2 -20.04 -11.42 24.90
N ALA A 3 -18.95 -10.87 24.34
CA ALA A 3 -18.90 -9.47 23.94
C ALA A 3 -20.07 -9.14 23.01
N PRO A 4 -20.71 -7.97 23.12
CA PRO A 4 -21.80 -7.59 22.25
C PRO A 4 -21.31 -7.69 20.79
N SER A 5 -22.04 -8.44 19.97
CA SER A 5 -21.75 -8.56 18.54
C SER A 5 -21.80 -7.15 17.93
N ALA A 6 -20.66 -6.64 17.51
CA ALA A 6 -20.61 -5.38 16.79
C ALA A 6 -21.52 -5.50 15.55
N ARG A 7 -22.46 -4.58 15.40
CA ARG A 7 -23.32 -4.55 14.21
C ARG A 7 -22.43 -4.23 12.99
N PRO A 8 -22.58 -4.95 11.88
CA PRO A 8 -21.81 -4.65 10.69
C PRO A 8 -22.15 -3.23 10.19
N ILE A 9 -21.11 -2.46 9.87
CA ILE A 9 -21.27 -1.16 9.22
C ILE A 9 -21.23 -1.41 7.72
N THR A 10 -22.29 -1.05 7.02
CA THR A 10 -22.37 -1.17 5.57
C THR A 10 -22.07 0.16 4.91
N ALA A 11 -21.12 0.18 3.97
CA ALA A 11 -20.80 1.31 3.13
C ALA A 11 -21.08 0.93 1.66
N PRO A 12 -22.27 1.22 1.12
CA PRO A 12 -22.71 0.73 -0.20
C PRO A 12 -21.81 1.18 -1.35
N THR A 13 -21.09 2.29 -1.19
CA THR A 13 -20.17 2.86 -2.18
C THR A 13 -18.74 2.40 -2.00
N ALA A 14 -18.42 1.58 -0.98
CA ALA A 14 -17.09 1.06 -0.75
C ALA A 14 -16.87 -0.23 -1.56
N GLY A 15 -15.66 -0.39 -2.09
CA GLY A 15 -15.32 -1.56 -2.88
C GLY A 15 -13.81 -1.73 -3.09
N PRO A 16 -13.39 -2.75 -3.83
CA PRO A 16 -12.01 -2.96 -4.18
C PRO A 16 -11.46 -1.83 -5.05
N LEU A 17 -10.22 -1.40 -4.78
CA LEU A 17 -9.48 -0.51 -5.66
C LEU A 17 -8.68 -1.34 -6.67
N LEU A 18 -8.89 -1.07 -7.95
CA LEU A 18 -8.22 -1.78 -9.05
C LEU A 18 -6.82 -1.20 -9.29
N CYS A 19 -5.90 -1.44 -8.34
CA CYS A 19 -4.59 -0.77 -8.25
C CYS A 19 -3.81 -0.80 -9.57
N GLN A 20 -3.78 -1.93 -10.28
CA GLN A 20 -3.08 -2.05 -11.57
C GLN A 20 -3.71 -1.16 -12.64
N LYS A 21 -5.05 -1.15 -12.74
CA LYS A 21 -5.75 -0.30 -13.71
C LYS A 21 -5.57 1.18 -13.39
N ILE A 22 -5.63 1.55 -12.11
CA ILE A 22 -5.41 2.92 -11.66
C ILE A 22 -3.97 3.34 -11.99
N GLY A 23 -2.97 2.52 -11.66
CA GLY A 23 -1.57 2.82 -11.94
C GLY A 23 -1.29 2.98 -13.44
N ALA A 24 -1.75 2.04 -14.26
CA ALA A 24 -1.60 2.13 -15.73
C ALA A 24 -2.33 3.34 -16.32
N GLY A 25 -3.55 3.61 -15.85
CA GLY A 25 -4.32 4.76 -16.30
C GLY A 25 -3.67 6.10 -15.95
N LEU A 26 -3.13 6.23 -14.73
CA LEU A 26 -2.40 7.43 -14.30
C LEU A 26 -1.10 7.60 -15.09
N ALA A 27 -0.33 6.55 -15.32
CA ALA A 27 0.89 6.62 -16.11
C ALA A 27 0.59 7.14 -17.52
N ALA A 28 -0.37 6.51 -18.21
CA ALA A 28 -0.77 6.94 -19.54
C ALA A 28 -1.34 8.37 -19.58
N TRP A 29 -2.03 8.79 -18.50
CA TRP A 29 -2.54 10.15 -18.39
C TRP A 29 -1.40 11.17 -18.24
N LEU A 30 -0.43 10.88 -17.37
CA LEU A 30 0.73 11.73 -17.12
C LEU A 30 1.56 11.94 -18.39
N GLU A 31 1.85 10.88 -19.15
CA GLU A 31 2.58 10.98 -20.42
C GLU A 31 1.85 11.88 -21.43
N ARG A 32 0.53 11.73 -21.58
CA ARG A 32 -0.27 12.59 -22.45
C ARG A 32 -0.30 14.06 -22.02
N HIS A 33 0.01 14.33 -20.74
CA HIS A 33 0.06 15.70 -20.20
C HIS A 33 1.48 16.20 -19.99
N GLY A 34 2.46 15.63 -20.70
CA GLY A 34 3.82 16.15 -20.79
C GLY A 34 4.78 15.67 -19.69
N ALA A 35 4.37 14.72 -18.85
CA ALA A 35 5.31 14.12 -17.90
C ALA A 35 6.21 13.09 -18.61
N THR A 36 7.49 13.09 -18.29
CA THR A 36 8.44 12.07 -18.74
C THR A 36 8.48 10.93 -17.75
N LEU A 37 8.08 9.73 -18.19
CA LEU A 37 8.23 8.51 -17.41
C LEU A 37 9.47 7.74 -17.87
N ARG A 38 10.24 7.23 -16.91
CA ARG A 38 11.42 6.38 -17.15
C ARG A 38 11.21 5.01 -16.49
N PRO A 39 10.42 4.12 -17.09
CA PRO A 39 10.21 2.77 -16.56
C PRO A 39 11.53 1.99 -16.57
N ASN A 40 11.62 0.97 -15.73
CA ASN A 40 12.79 0.10 -15.61
C ASN A 40 14.10 0.86 -15.31
N THR A 41 14.01 2.02 -14.67
CA THR A 41 15.15 2.87 -14.35
C THR A 41 15.37 2.85 -12.83
N ARG A 42 16.38 2.08 -12.39
CA ARG A 42 16.71 1.96 -10.97
C ARG A 42 17.49 3.20 -10.51
N VAL A 43 17.00 3.81 -9.42
CA VAL A 43 17.72 4.85 -8.69
C VAL A 43 18.64 4.19 -7.67
N ALA A 44 19.91 4.59 -7.65
CA ALA A 44 20.93 4.08 -6.72
C ALA A 44 21.08 4.99 -5.49
N ALA A 45 20.93 6.31 -5.67
CA ALA A 45 21.06 7.28 -4.58
C ALA A 45 20.30 8.56 -4.87
N VAL A 46 19.94 9.26 -3.80
CA VAL A 46 19.35 10.61 -3.84
C VAL A 46 20.14 11.50 -2.88
N ASP A 47 20.78 12.53 -3.42
CA ASP A 47 21.37 13.62 -2.62
C ASP A 47 20.36 14.76 -2.55
N GLY A 48 19.67 14.84 -1.42
CA GLY A 48 18.67 15.90 -1.21
C GLY A 48 19.29 17.31 -1.16
N THR A 49 20.52 17.44 -0.68
CA THR A 49 21.20 18.75 -0.58
C THR A 49 21.50 19.30 -1.96
N ALA A 50 22.14 18.50 -2.81
CA ALA A 50 22.43 18.89 -4.18
C ALA A 50 21.18 18.86 -5.10
N GLY A 51 20.14 18.09 -4.74
CA GLY A 51 18.98 17.82 -5.58
C GLY A 51 19.32 16.82 -6.70
N THR A 52 20.27 15.89 -6.46
CA THR A 52 20.78 14.98 -7.45
C THR A 52 20.21 13.58 -7.23
N VAL A 53 19.73 12.98 -8.32
CA VAL A 53 19.27 11.59 -8.38
C VAL A 53 20.26 10.80 -9.23
N THR A 54 20.94 9.82 -8.62
CA THR A 54 21.91 8.96 -9.31
C THR A 54 21.24 7.65 -9.70
N LEU A 55 21.31 7.31 -10.97
CA LEU A 55 20.79 6.06 -11.51
C LEU A 55 21.81 4.92 -11.33
N ALA A 56 21.34 3.68 -11.28
CA ALA A 56 22.20 2.52 -11.05
C ALA A 56 23.32 2.34 -12.10
N ARG A 57 23.15 2.89 -13.31
CA ARG A 57 24.16 2.90 -14.38
C ARG A 57 25.09 4.12 -14.33
N GLY A 58 25.04 4.92 -13.29
CA GLY A 58 25.97 6.02 -13.07
C GLY A 58 25.53 7.39 -13.61
N GLU A 59 24.43 7.47 -14.38
CA GLU A 59 23.85 8.76 -14.81
C GLU A 59 23.36 9.55 -13.60
N ALA A 60 23.72 10.82 -13.50
CA ALA A 60 23.25 11.74 -12.47
C ALA A 60 22.33 12.80 -13.08
N LEU A 61 21.18 12.99 -12.47
CA LEU A 61 20.15 13.97 -12.86
C LEU A 61 19.98 14.97 -11.72
N THR A 62 19.96 16.27 -12.03
CA THR A 62 19.77 17.32 -11.03
C THR A 62 18.40 17.98 -11.21
N PHE A 63 17.72 18.20 -10.09
CA PHE A 63 16.38 18.78 -10.02
C PHE A 63 16.29 19.86 -8.95
N ASP A 64 15.41 20.82 -9.15
CA ASP A 64 15.11 21.86 -8.14
C ASP A 64 14.32 21.29 -6.96
N LYS A 65 13.47 20.29 -7.24
CA LYS A 65 12.67 19.56 -6.24
C LYS A 65 12.59 18.09 -6.62
N THR A 66 12.72 17.21 -5.64
CA THR A 66 12.58 15.77 -5.80
C THR A 66 11.59 15.23 -4.78
N VAL A 67 10.61 14.46 -5.21
CA VAL A 67 9.70 13.73 -4.30
C VAL A 67 10.04 12.26 -4.36
N VAL A 68 10.38 11.67 -3.22
CA VAL A 68 10.76 10.27 -3.11
C VAL A 68 9.61 9.48 -2.52
N THR A 69 8.97 8.65 -3.36
CA THR A 69 7.87 7.75 -2.97
C THR A 69 8.22 6.30 -3.25
N ALA A 70 9.42 5.89 -2.80
CA ALA A 70 10.02 4.60 -3.15
C ALA A 70 9.37 3.38 -2.47
N GLY A 71 8.25 3.56 -1.74
CA GLY A 71 7.54 2.47 -1.06
C GLY A 71 8.46 1.71 -0.09
N ALA A 72 8.44 0.39 -0.16
CA ALA A 72 9.25 -0.44 0.71
C ALA A 72 10.78 -0.36 0.43
N TRP A 73 11.18 0.21 -0.70
CA TRP A 73 12.59 0.42 -1.07
C TRP A 73 13.18 1.73 -0.53
N VAL A 74 12.40 2.52 0.20
CA VAL A 74 12.87 3.80 0.75
C VAL A 74 14.10 3.65 1.64
N LEU A 75 14.22 2.56 2.40
CA LEU A 75 15.38 2.30 3.26
C LEU A 75 16.66 1.94 2.48
N GLN A 76 16.55 1.56 1.22
CA GLN A 76 17.74 1.39 0.36
C GLN A 76 18.32 2.74 -0.09
N LEU A 77 17.48 3.78 -0.14
CA LEU A 77 17.89 5.14 -0.51
C LEU A 77 18.20 6.01 0.71
N PHE A 78 17.54 5.76 1.83
CA PHE A 78 17.63 6.52 3.08
C PHE A 78 17.68 5.56 4.27
N PRO A 79 18.82 4.86 4.50
CA PRO A 79 18.94 3.87 5.58
C PRO A 79 18.76 4.46 6.99
N GLU A 80 18.99 5.76 7.15
CA GLU A 80 18.76 6.48 8.40
C GLU A 80 17.29 6.53 8.85
N LEU A 81 16.35 6.18 7.96
CA LEU A 81 14.93 6.07 8.32
C LEU A 81 14.57 4.73 8.97
N ALA A 82 15.54 3.84 9.17
CA ALA A 82 15.29 2.51 9.77
C ALA A 82 14.85 2.55 11.24
N ASP A 83 15.08 3.64 11.94
CA ASP A 83 14.56 3.91 13.29
C ASP A 83 13.07 4.32 13.29
N ARG A 84 12.53 4.72 12.16
CA ARG A 84 11.17 5.23 11.99
C ARG A 84 10.27 4.38 11.09
N LEU A 85 10.88 3.59 10.22
CA LEU A 85 10.20 2.75 9.24
C LEU A 85 10.66 1.30 9.34
N THR A 86 9.72 0.40 9.41
CA THR A 86 9.97 -1.04 9.36
C THR A 86 9.44 -1.61 8.06
N VAL A 87 10.27 -2.35 7.33
CA VAL A 87 9.84 -3.08 6.13
C VAL A 87 9.28 -4.44 6.53
N CYS A 88 8.06 -4.70 6.12
CA CYS A 88 7.37 -5.97 6.36
C CYS A 88 6.94 -6.62 5.06
N ARG A 89 6.99 -7.95 5.02
CA ARG A 89 6.38 -8.78 4.00
C ARG A 89 4.98 -9.20 4.47
N THR A 90 4.02 -9.14 3.58
CA THR A 90 2.65 -9.62 3.79
C THR A 90 2.24 -10.56 2.67
N ILE A 91 1.17 -11.32 2.88
CA ILE A 91 0.66 -12.29 1.94
C ILE A 91 -0.82 -12.03 1.67
N ALA A 92 -1.25 -12.30 0.46
CA ALA A 92 -2.64 -12.39 0.11
C ALA A 92 -2.86 -13.56 -0.84
N VAL A 93 -4.04 -14.18 -0.79
CA VAL A 93 -4.43 -15.23 -1.72
C VAL A 93 -5.61 -14.78 -2.57
N TYR A 94 -5.57 -15.18 -3.83
CA TYR A 94 -6.70 -15.11 -4.73
C TYR A 94 -7.28 -16.50 -4.89
N VAL A 95 -8.59 -16.60 -4.77
CA VAL A 95 -9.29 -17.89 -4.71
C VAL A 95 -10.48 -17.93 -5.66
N ALA A 96 -10.82 -19.12 -6.14
CA ALA A 96 -12.10 -19.40 -6.77
C ALA A 96 -13.07 -19.91 -5.71
N PRO A 97 -14.24 -19.30 -5.55
CA PRO A 97 -15.28 -19.85 -4.66
C PRO A 97 -15.86 -21.13 -5.24
N PRO A 98 -16.48 -21.99 -4.39
CA PRO A 98 -17.33 -23.07 -4.87
C PRO A 98 -18.38 -22.59 -5.86
N GLU A 99 -18.76 -23.43 -6.83
CA GLU A 99 -19.67 -23.05 -7.92
C GLU A 99 -21.02 -22.50 -7.43
N ASP A 100 -21.57 -23.13 -6.41
CA ASP A 100 -22.84 -22.74 -5.77
C ASP A 100 -22.78 -21.39 -5.02
N LEU A 101 -21.58 -20.86 -4.76
CA LEU A 101 -21.38 -19.58 -4.08
C LEU A 101 -20.93 -18.45 -5.03
N ARG A 102 -20.67 -18.73 -6.31
CA ARG A 102 -20.19 -17.73 -7.27
C ARG A 102 -21.12 -16.53 -7.37
N ALA A 103 -22.39 -16.77 -7.65
CA ALA A 103 -23.38 -15.70 -7.80
C ALA A 103 -23.52 -14.84 -6.54
N ALA A 104 -23.34 -15.44 -5.36
CA ALA A 104 -23.35 -14.70 -4.10
C ALA A 104 -22.13 -13.78 -3.98
N TRP A 105 -20.93 -14.25 -4.38
CA TRP A 105 -19.74 -13.42 -4.35
C TRP A 105 -19.73 -12.30 -5.39
N ASP A 106 -20.38 -12.47 -6.53
CA ASP A 106 -20.48 -11.43 -7.55
C ASP A 106 -21.22 -10.18 -7.07
N VAL A 107 -22.09 -10.32 -6.07
CA VAL A 107 -22.85 -9.20 -5.47
C VAL A 107 -22.46 -8.91 -4.02
N ALA A 108 -21.49 -9.63 -3.47
CA ALA A 108 -21.07 -9.46 -2.08
C ALA A 108 -20.35 -8.11 -1.88
N PRO A 109 -20.56 -7.45 -0.74
CA PRO A 109 -19.74 -6.29 -0.39
C PRO A 109 -18.32 -6.71 -0.02
N ALA A 110 -17.37 -5.75 -0.09
CA ALA A 110 -16.07 -5.92 0.55
C ALA A 110 -16.26 -6.06 2.06
N VAL A 111 -15.59 -7.03 2.67
CA VAL A 111 -15.66 -7.29 4.11
C VAL A 111 -14.34 -6.93 4.75
N GLN A 112 -14.38 -6.13 5.81
CA GLN A 112 -13.19 -5.74 6.56
C GLN A 112 -13.31 -6.11 8.04
N SER A 113 -12.18 -6.22 8.70
CA SER A 113 -12.08 -6.55 10.13
C SER A 113 -12.76 -7.87 10.49
N ILE A 114 -12.75 -8.81 9.54
CA ILE A 114 -13.32 -10.14 9.73
C ILE A 114 -12.43 -10.95 10.68
N GLY A 115 -13.05 -11.71 11.59
CA GLY A 115 -12.33 -12.61 12.47
C GLY A 115 -11.66 -11.94 13.70
N GLY A 116 -12.04 -10.72 14.06
CA GLY A 116 -11.52 -10.07 15.26
C GLY A 116 -9.97 -9.90 15.23
N ILE A 117 -9.25 -10.68 16.03
CA ILE A 117 -7.77 -10.64 16.11
C ILE A 117 -7.09 -10.90 14.77
N LEU A 118 -7.75 -11.60 13.84
CA LEU A 118 -7.25 -11.89 12.52
C LEU A 118 -6.94 -10.62 11.72
N SER A 119 -7.66 -9.53 11.95
CA SER A 119 -7.58 -8.30 11.13
C SER A 119 -7.66 -8.60 9.63
N GLY A 120 -8.52 -9.57 9.28
CA GLY A 120 -8.67 -10.04 7.91
C GLY A 120 -9.63 -9.18 7.10
N TYR A 121 -9.47 -9.26 5.78
CA TYR A 121 -10.42 -8.67 4.84
C TYR A 121 -10.63 -9.59 3.64
N ILE A 122 -11.82 -9.46 3.06
CA ILE A 122 -12.21 -10.15 1.83
C ILE A 122 -12.62 -9.09 0.81
N LEU A 123 -12.05 -9.16 -0.37
CA LEU A 123 -12.47 -8.35 -1.52
C LEU A 123 -13.15 -9.24 -2.53
N PRO A 124 -14.44 -8.98 -2.86
CA PRO A 124 -15.15 -9.75 -3.88
C PRO A 124 -14.54 -9.54 -5.27
N PRO A 125 -14.86 -10.42 -6.24
CA PRO A 125 -14.47 -10.22 -7.62
C PRO A 125 -14.92 -8.85 -8.13
N ALA A 126 -14.04 -8.13 -8.80
CA ALA A 126 -14.38 -6.84 -9.38
C ALA A 126 -13.47 -6.49 -10.55
N GLY A 127 -14.04 -5.99 -11.64
CA GLY A 127 -13.30 -5.48 -12.78
C GLY A 127 -12.30 -6.47 -13.41
N GLY A 128 -12.58 -7.77 -13.34
CA GLY A 128 -11.73 -8.83 -13.85
C GLY A 128 -10.69 -9.34 -12.85
N THR A 129 -10.80 -8.98 -11.56
CA THR A 129 -10.00 -9.57 -10.50
C THR A 129 -10.76 -10.71 -9.81
N GLU A 130 -10.04 -11.68 -9.28
CA GLU A 130 -10.60 -12.78 -8.53
C GLU A 130 -10.93 -12.37 -7.09
N LEU A 131 -11.67 -13.22 -6.38
CA LEU A 131 -11.94 -13.12 -4.95
C LEU A 131 -10.62 -13.16 -4.17
N LYS A 132 -10.40 -12.20 -3.26
CA LYS A 132 -9.14 -12.04 -2.53
C LYS A 132 -9.34 -12.12 -1.03
N PHE A 133 -8.50 -12.92 -0.35
CA PHE A 133 -8.38 -12.97 1.10
C PHE A 133 -7.01 -12.46 1.52
N ALA A 134 -6.96 -11.66 2.57
CA ALA A 134 -5.72 -11.27 3.22
C ALA A 134 -5.93 -10.91 4.69
N ALA A 135 -4.89 -11.09 5.49
CA ALA A 135 -4.90 -10.80 6.92
C ALA A 135 -3.56 -10.24 7.38
N GLY A 136 -3.61 -9.34 8.35
CA GLY A 136 -2.41 -8.75 8.95
C GLY A 136 -1.62 -9.71 9.83
N SER A 137 -2.24 -10.79 10.31
CA SER A 137 -1.63 -11.79 11.20
C SER A 137 -0.45 -12.55 10.59
N LEU A 138 -0.36 -12.64 9.25
CA LEU A 138 0.79 -13.25 8.56
C LEU A 138 1.84 -12.22 8.12
N ARG A 139 1.76 -11.00 8.63
CA ARG A 139 2.80 -10.00 8.41
C ARG A 139 4.06 -10.41 9.17
N ARG A 140 5.20 -10.36 8.49
CA ARG A 140 6.52 -10.59 9.09
C ARG A 140 7.53 -9.55 8.63
N LEU A 141 8.57 -9.36 9.41
CA LEU A 141 9.67 -8.48 9.02
C LEU A 141 10.32 -8.98 7.73
N ALA A 142 10.64 -8.05 6.84
CA ALA A 142 11.48 -8.36 5.69
C ALA A 142 12.90 -8.71 6.17
N ARG A 143 13.52 -9.72 5.56
CA ARG A 143 14.85 -10.16 5.94
C ARG A 143 15.84 -9.01 5.75
N ASN A 144 16.52 -8.61 6.82
CA ASN A 144 17.46 -7.48 6.83
C ASN A 144 16.86 -6.15 6.32
N GLY A 145 15.55 -5.95 6.45
CA GLY A 145 14.87 -4.77 5.91
C GLY A 145 14.80 -4.72 4.37
N ASP A 146 15.17 -5.81 3.69
CA ASP A 146 15.20 -5.88 2.24
C ASP A 146 13.80 -6.18 1.67
N ALA A 147 13.25 -5.23 0.93
CA ALA A 147 11.95 -5.35 0.27
C ALA A 147 11.93 -6.40 -0.86
N ASP A 148 13.10 -6.77 -1.38
CA ASP A 148 13.25 -7.75 -2.44
C ASP A 148 13.47 -9.18 -1.91
N ALA A 149 13.73 -9.33 -0.60
CA ALA A 149 13.86 -10.63 0.02
C ALA A 149 12.51 -11.35 0.10
N ASP A 150 12.52 -12.66 -0.09
CA ASP A 150 11.36 -13.56 0.05
C ASP A 150 10.11 -13.11 -0.74
N ARG A 151 10.31 -12.67 -1.99
CA ARG A 151 9.22 -12.19 -2.85
C ARG A 151 8.31 -13.30 -3.37
N GLU A 152 8.77 -14.52 -3.39
CA GLU A 152 7.96 -15.67 -3.74
C GLU A 152 7.19 -16.17 -2.53
N ALA A 153 5.92 -16.46 -2.71
CA ALA A 153 5.10 -17.08 -1.70
C ALA A 153 5.26 -18.60 -1.77
N LEU A 154 5.43 -19.22 -0.63
CA LEU A 154 5.44 -20.69 -0.55
C LEU A 154 3.99 -21.23 -0.64
N PRO A 155 3.77 -22.43 -1.20
CA PRO A 155 2.43 -23.02 -1.32
C PRO A 155 1.69 -23.07 0.03
N GLU A 156 2.37 -23.48 1.09
CA GLU A 156 1.81 -23.57 2.45
C GLU A 156 1.40 -22.21 3.03
N GLU A 157 2.01 -21.12 2.59
CA GLU A 157 1.61 -19.77 3.03
C GLU A 157 0.23 -19.41 2.46
N GLY A 158 -0.05 -19.80 1.22
CA GLY A 158 -1.35 -19.62 0.60
C GLY A 158 -2.45 -20.40 1.31
N GLU A 159 -2.19 -21.66 1.63
CA GLU A 159 -3.12 -22.51 2.39
C GLU A 159 -3.35 -21.95 3.80
N THR A 160 -2.29 -21.54 4.47
CA THR A 160 -2.37 -20.93 5.79
C THR A 160 -3.25 -19.67 5.73
N MET A 161 -3.02 -18.76 4.75
CA MET A 161 -3.82 -17.56 4.58
C MET A 161 -5.29 -17.91 4.34
N ARG A 162 -5.61 -18.83 3.42
CA ARG A 162 -6.99 -19.25 3.17
C ARG A 162 -7.65 -19.80 4.43
N ASN A 163 -6.96 -20.68 5.13
CA ASN A 163 -7.51 -21.40 6.30
C ASN A 163 -7.75 -20.48 7.52
N LEU A 164 -7.07 -19.33 7.60
CA LEU A 164 -7.35 -18.31 8.63
C LEU A 164 -8.80 -17.81 8.59
N PHE A 165 -9.47 -17.95 7.45
CA PHE A 165 -10.87 -17.55 7.29
C PHE A 165 -11.89 -18.64 7.68
N ALA A 166 -11.47 -19.70 8.35
CA ALA A 166 -12.30 -20.72 8.98
C ALA A 166 -12.27 -20.58 10.52
N PRO A 167 -13.36 -20.33 11.22
CA PRO A 167 -14.50 -19.51 10.85
C PRO A 167 -14.05 -18.07 10.60
N PRO A 168 -14.67 -17.20 9.83
CA PRO A 168 -16.11 -17.13 9.66
C PRO A 168 -16.67 -17.78 8.40
N LEU A 169 -15.83 -18.26 7.46
CA LEU A 169 -16.33 -18.95 6.27
C LEU A 169 -16.48 -20.45 6.51
N ALA A 170 -17.71 -20.93 6.46
CA ALA A 170 -18.05 -22.34 6.79
C ALA A 170 -17.33 -23.37 5.90
N ARG A 171 -17.11 -23.09 4.63
CA ARG A 171 -16.57 -24.02 3.64
C ARG A 171 -15.24 -23.49 3.05
N VAL A 172 -14.42 -22.86 3.89
CA VAL A 172 -13.20 -22.18 3.41
C VAL A 172 -12.26 -23.09 2.62
N LYS A 173 -12.19 -24.38 2.95
CA LYS A 173 -11.33 -25.35 2.27
C LYS A 173 -11.77 -25.65 0.84
N ASP A 174 -13.04 -25.40 0.49
CA ASP A 174 -13.58 -25.60 -0.85
C ASP A 174 -13.23 -24.47 -1.81
N TYR A 175 -12.63 -23.37 -1.30
CA TYR A 175 -12.13 -22.28 -2.13
C TYR A 175 -10.79 -22.66 -2.72
N ALA A 176 -10.74 -22.89 -4.03
CA ALA A 176 -9.50 -23.25 -4.71
C ALA A 176 -8.53 -22.06 -4.76
N ILE A 177 -7.28 -22.26 -4.33
CA ILE A 177 -6.25 -21.21 -4.43
C ILE A 177 -5.83 -21.09 -5.89
N LEU A 178 -6.02 -19.92 -6.46
CA LEU A 178 -5.60 -19.58 -7.83
C LEU A 178 -4.17 -19.06 -7.85
N ARG A 179 -3.83 -18.20 -6.88
CA ARG A 179 -2.48 -17.66 -6.72
C ARG A 179 -2.29 -17.07 -5.33
N THR A 180 -1.06 -17.13 -4.86
CA THR A 180 -0.60 -16.44 -3.66
C THR A 180 0.35 -15.32 -4.07
N ILE A 181 0.18 -14.14 -3.50
CA ILE A 181 1.06 -13.00 -3.74
C ILE A 181 1.72 -12.52 -2.46
N THR A 182 2.91 -12.00 -2.60
CA THR A 182 3.61 -11.28 -1.55
C THR A 182 3.61 -9.79 -1.84
N CYS A 183 3.54 -8.99 -0.79
CA CYS A 183 3.65 -7.55 -0.85
C CYS A 183 4.66 -7.09 0.18
N ALA A 184 5.49 -6.10 -0.17
CA ALA A 184 6.37 -5.42 0.76
C ALA A 184 5.78 -4.06 1.12
N TYR A 185 5.71 -3.77 2.42
CA TYR A 185 5.17 -2.52 2.95
C TYR A 185 6.14 -1.91 3.96
N THR A 186 6.14 -0.59 4.08
CA THR A 186 6.71 0.11 5.22
C THR A 186 5.64 0.36 6.28
N PHE A 187 6.05 0.31 7.53
CA PHE A 187 5.19 0.64 8.68
C PHE A 187 5.92 1.61 9.59
N THR A 188 5.22 2.63 10.06
CA THR A 188 5.60 3.39 11.26
C THR A 188 5.08 2.65 12.48
N GLU A 189 5.65 2.93 13.66
CA GLU A 189 5.23 2.31 14.93
C GLU A 189 3.75 2.60 15.23
N ASP A 190 3.31 3.83 15.00
CA ASP A 190 1.94 4.32 15.25
C ASP A 190 0.97 4.05 14.09
N LEU A 191 1.42 3.35 13.05
CA LEU A 191 0.66 3.06 11.83
C LEU A 191 0.19 4.30 11.05
N ARG A 192 0.79 5.47 11.31
CA ARG A 192 0.57 6.70 10.57
C ARG A 192 1.44 6.72 9.30
N PHE A 193 1.46 7.84 8.63
CA PHE A 193 2.29 8.04 7.45
C PHE A 193 3.47 8.94 7.77
N LEU A 194 4.57 8.76 7.03
CA LEU A 194 5.78 9.54 7.21
C LEU A 194 6.00 10.47 6.02
N SER A 195 6.35 11.72 6.31
CA SER A 195 7.10 12.58 5.38
C SER A 195 8.29 13.19 6.10
N GLN A 196 9.36 13.40 5.34
CA GLN A 196 10.59 14.01 5.85
C GLN A 196 11.26 14.84 4.75
N PRO A 197 11.47 16.15 4.98
CA PRO A 197 12.32 16.96 4.13
C PRO A 197 13.78 16.53 4.23
N ALA A 198 14.48 16.54 3.11
CA ALA A 198 15.92 16.30 3.01
C ALA A 198 16.50 17.25 1.95
N GLY A 199 16.71 18.52 2.32
CA GLY A 199 17.14 19.56 1.39
C GLY A 199 16.10 19.84 0.29
N LYS A 200 16.48 19.61 -0.97
CA LYS A 200 15.58 19.70 -2.14
C LYS A 200 14.70 18.46 -2.31
N ALA A 201 14.95 17.38 -1.57
CA ALA A 201 14.14 16.21 -1.60
C ALA A 201 13.05 16.22 -0.50
N LEU A 202 11.90 15.67 -0.82
CA LEU A 202 10.81 15.37 0.11
C LEU A 202 10.53 13.87 0.07
N ILE A 203 10.85 13.17 1.14
CA ILE A 203 10.61 11.74 1.28
C ILE A 203 9.18 11.56 1.80
N VAL A 204 8.39 10.71 1.15
CA VAL A 204 6.99 10.43 1.55
C VAL A 204 6.74 8.94 1.54
N SER A 205 6.39 8.38 2.69
CA SER A 205 6.06 6.96 2.88
C SER A 205 4.64 6.83 3.47
N PRO A 206 3.59 6.97 2.63
CA PRO A 206 2.19 6.90 3.06
C PRO A 206 1.68 5.46 2.95
N CYS A 207 2.30 4.52 3.67
CA CYS A 207 2.05 3.10 3.50
C CYS A 207 1.32 2.48 4.71
N SER A 208 2.02 2.03 5.73
CA SER A 208 1.48 1.36 6.94
C SER A 208 0.38 0.32 6.65
N GLY A 209 0.48 -0.35 5.48
CA GLY A 209 -0.45 -1.39 5.03
C GLY A 209 -1.83 -0.90 4.56
N HIS A 210 -2.14 0.39 4.67
CA HIS A 210 -3.46 0.93 4.31
C HIS A 210 -3.42 2.22 3.48
N GLY A 211 -2.25 2.64 2.99
CA GLY A 211 -2.04 3.94 2.34
C GLY A 211 -2.68 4.10 0.98
N TYR A 212 -2.83 3.05 0.18
CA TYR A 212 -3.25 3.16 -1.22
C TYR A 212 -4.60 3.89 -1.40
N LYS A 213 -5.56 3.64 -0.51
CA LYS A 213 -6.89 4.30 -0.54
C LYS A 213 -6.81 5.82 -0.34
N PHE A 214 -5.74 6.33 0.23
CA PHE A 214 -5.50 7.76 0.44
C PHE A 214 -4.68 8.40 -0.66
N GLY A 215 -4.26 7.64 -1.69
CA GLY A 215 -3.30 8.07 -2.70
C GLY A 215 -3.65 9.40 -3.38
N ALA A 216 -4.91 9.63 -3.74
CA ALA A 216 -5.34 10.88 -4.35
C ALA A 216 -5.20 12.08 -3.39
N ALA A 217 -5.62 11.92 -2.13
CA ALA A 217 -5.51 12.97 -1.13
C ALA A 217 -4.04 13.24 -0.75
N VAL A 218 -3.25 12.20 -0.58
CA VAL A 218 -1.81 12.31 -0.32
C VAL A 218 -1.10 12.99 -1.48
N GLY A 219 -1.33 12.55 -2.72
CA GLY A 219 -0.71 13.13 -3.90
C GLY A 219 -1.00 14.62 -4.02
N ARG A 220 -2.25 15.05 -3.78
CA ARG A 220 -2.64 16.46 -3.78
C ARG A 220 -1.89 17.23 -2.68
N ARG A 221 -1.85 16.71 -1.44
CA ARG A 221 -1.16 17.37 -0.33
C ARG A 221 0.36 17.45 -0.52
N VAL A 222 0.96 16.43 -1.13
CA VAL A 222 2.38 16.44 -1.50
C VAL A 222 2.66 17.52 -2.54
N ALA A 223 1.83 17.61 -3.59
CA ALA A 223 1.97 18.66 -4.60
C ALA A 223 1.87 20.04 -3.98
N ASP A 224 0.89 20.28 -3.11
CA ASP A 224 0.73 21.54 -2.38
C ASP A 224 1.99 21.86 -1.54
N ALA A 225 2.50 20.89 -0.78
CA ALA A 225 3.69 21.08 0.05
C ALA A 225 4.96 21.41 -0.75
N VAL A 226 5.09 20.82 -1.95
CA VAL A 226 6.22 21.11 -2.85
C VAL A 226 6.12 22.51 -3.45
N LEU A 227 4.92 22.94 -3.83
CA LEU A 227 4.67 24.24 -4.44
C LEU A 227 4.73 25.39 -3.41
N ASP A 228 4.11 25.19 -2.25
CA ASP A 228 4.00 26.19 -1.19
C ASP A 228 5.23 26.19 -0.25
N GLY A 229 6.05 25.13 -0.29
CA GLY A 229 7.21 24.97 0.58
C GLY A 229 6.86 24.56 2.03
N ASP A 230 5.62 24.13 2.30
CA ASP A 230 5.12 23.80 3.64
C ASP A 230 5.12 22.28 3.91
N ALA A 231 6.31 21.70 4.02
CA ALA A 231 6.49 20.28 4.34
C ALA A 231 6.05 19.92 5.77
N ASP A 232 6.09 20.87 6.70
CA ASP A 232 5.69 20.65 8.09
C ASP A 232 4.18 20.45 8.21
N ARG A 233 3.40 21.20 7.46
CA ARG A 233 1.95 21.02 7.40
C ARG A 233 1.59 19.64 6.80
N LEU A 234 2.29 19.23 5.74
CA LEU A 234 2.13 17.88 5.18
C LEU A 234 2.41 16.81 6.24
N SER A 235 3.51 16.95 6.98
CA SER A 235 3.91 16.00 8.01
C SER A 235 2.83 15.87 9.11
N ARG A 236 2.31 16.99 9.62
CA ARG A 236 1.23 16.96 10.62
C ARG A 236 -0.04 16.33 10.07
N TRP A 237 -0.40 16.61 8.83
CA TRP A 237 -1.57 16.01 8.20
C TRP A 237 -1.40 14.49 8.00
N LEU A 238 -0.23 14.03 7.56
CA LEU A 238 0.07 12.61 7.38
C LEU A 238 0.06 11.83 8.71
N ARG A 239 0.39 12.50 9.81
CA ARG A 239 0.29 11.96 11.16
C ARG A 239 -1.10 12.13 11.79
N ALA A 240 -2.06 12.65 11.05
CA ALA A 240 -3.41 12.95 11.52
C ALA A 240 -3.42 13.90 12.74
N GLU A 241 -2.54 14.90 12.75
CA GLU A 241 -2.45 15.96 13.76
C GLU A 241 -3.04 17.28 13.26
N ASP A 242 -3.21 17.43 11.94
CA ASP A 242 -3.80 18.62 11.31
C ASP A 242 -4.94 18.19 10.37
N PHE A 243 -6.15 18.61 10.72
CA PHE A 243 -7.37 18.37 9.93
C PHE A 243 -7.91 19.64 9.28
N SER A 244 -7.16 20.73 9.33
CA SER A 244 -7.61 22.01 8.79
C SER A 244 -7.94 21.89 7.31
N PRO A 245 -9.11 22.37 6.87
CA PRO A 245 -9.42 22.43 5.44
C PRO A 245 -8.42 23.37 4.75
N ARG A 246 -8.11 23.07 3.49
CA ARG A 246 -7.30 23.96 2.67
C ARG A 246 -8.02 25.31 2.56
N LYS A 247 -7.28 26.42 2.69
CA LYS A 247 -7.83 27.72 2.26
C LYS A 247 -8.15 27.59 0.77
N ALA A 248 -9.38 27.92 0.41
CA ALA A 248 -9.74 28.02 -1.00
C ALA A 248 -8.82 29.08 -1.63
N ALA A 249 -8.19 28.74 -2.75
CA ALA A 249 -7.42 29.65 -3.55
C ALA A 249 -8.35 30.60 -4.28
#